data_e3e1f79e070cbcb0e7d64f7936337c62
#
_entry.id   e3e1f79e070cbcb0e7d64f7936337c62
#
_cell.length_a   1.000
_cell.length_b   1.000
_cell.length_c   1.000
_cell.angle_alpha   90.00
_cell.angle_beta   90.00
_cell.angle_gamma   90.00
#
_symmetry.space_group_name_H-M   'P 1'
#
loop_
_entity.id
_entity.type
_entity.pdbx_description
1 polymer ?
#
loop_
_entity_poly.entity_id
_entity_poly.type
_entity_poly.pdbx_seq_one_letter_code
_entity_poly.pdbx_strand_id
1 'polypeptide(L)'
;LPFIASLMRRVYLSLSELAWSALFVILVIHLVASYLLFLLAGEADLVGNPVDFLYYYMVTATTVGYGDLSPKSGLGRIIAVLFVLPGGIAIFTAVLGKLLTTIGTIWRNRMRGLGDYSERANHIIVLGWQEGQTYQTLRLLHAERQANEPMSVLVAKDLPENPASNYADYIRTERLADADALVRAGVAKARAIIARGANDDETLAAVLIAEDHAPNAHIVAYFADDRTAQMVKQRRPRVEAVGSLAEELLSRAARDPGSSEIAARLLSAASTDTAFSLPVPPLQTPLLYGNVFLSLKRHHNVTLVGMLSQGMTDLNCRDEAPLRGGETLYYISGMRLDPAAIAWARMGEVS
;
A
#
# COMPACT_ATOMS: atom_id res chain seq x y z
N LEU A 1 27.07 40.26 8.10
CA LEU A 1 26.63 38.90 7.63
C LEU A 1 25.51 38.24 8.46
N PRO A 2 25.49 38.25 9.83
CA PRO A 2 24.42 37.61 10.58
C PRO A 2 23.04 38.28 10.45
N PHE A 3 23.00 39.61 10.25
CA PHE A 3 21.76 40.36 10.08
C PHE A 3 21.05 40.00 8.76
N ILE A 4 21.78 39.91 7.65
CA ILE A 4 21.23 39.50 6.34
C ILE A 4 20.71 38.06 6.42
N ALA A 5 21.45 37.14 7.03
CA ALA A 5 21.00 35.75 7.22
C ALA A 5 19.74 35.65 8.09
N SER A 6 19.63 36.49 9.16
CA SER A 6 18.42 36.51 10.00
C SER A 6 17.22 37.12 9.29
N LEU A 7 17.45 38.17 8.47
CA LEU A 7 16.40 38.78 7.65
C LEU A 7 15.91 37.82 6.57
N MET A 8 16.82 37.20 5.84
CA MET A 8 16.47 36.18 4.83
C MET A 8 15.71 35.00 5.44
N ARG A 9 16.12 34.54 6.61
CA ARG A 9 15.41 33.47 7.35
C ARG A 9 14.00 33.90 7.76
N ARG A 10 13.80 35.13 8.22
CA ARG A 10 12.45 35.65 8.56
C ARG A 10 11.57 35.78 7.33
N VAL A 11 12.10 36.34 6.24
CA VAL A 11 11.37 36.41 4.98
C VAL A 11 11.01 35.03 4.44
N TYR A 12 11.94 34.10 4.45
CA TYR A 12 11.69 32.71 4.04
C TYR A 12 10.62 32.03 4.89
N LEU A 13 10.68 32.17 6.23
CA LEU A 13 9.67 31.59 7.11
C LEU A 13 8.29 32.21 6.92
N SER A 14 8.20 33.55 6.78
CA SER A 14 6.91 34.21 6.52
C SER A 14 6.33 33.88 5.14
N LEU A 15 7.17 33.71 4.12
CA LEU A 15 6.71 33.27 2.79
C LEU A 15 6.27 31.79 2.76
N SER A 16 6.92 30.93 3.54
CA SER A 16 6.53 29.52 3.63
C SER A 16 5.20 29.29 4.40
N GLU A 17 4.80 30.23 5.25
CA GLU A 17 3.53 30.21 5.98
C GLU A 17 2.36 30.77 5.16
N LEU A 18 2.61 31.49 4.06
CA LEU A 18 1.56 32.04 3.22
C LEU A 18 0.69 30.90 2.64
N ALA A 19 -0.62 31.12 2.63
CA ALA A 19 -1.54 30.21 1.95
C ALA A 19 -1.25 30.15 0.44
N TRP A 20 -1.53 29.05 -0.22
CA TRP A 20 -1.38 28.92 -1.69
C TRP A 20 -2.15 30.00 -2.46
N SER A 21 -3.34 30.37 -1.94
CA SER A 21 -4.15 31.47 -2.49
C SER A 21 -3.44 32.82 -2.43
N ALA A 22 -2.72 33.10 -1.35
CA ALA A 22 -1.96 34.33 -1.21
C ALA A 22 -0.80 34.40 -2.21
N LEU A 23 -0.03 33.32 -2.39
CA LEU A 23 1.03 33.26 -3.40
C LEU A 23 0.49 33.42 -4.81
N PHE A 24 -0.65 32.80 -5.11
CA PHE A 24 -1.31 32.98 -6.40
C PHE A 24 -1.74 34.42 -6.65
N VAL A 25 -2.36 35.06 -5.65
CA VAL A 25 -2.75 36.50 -5.76
C VAL A 25 -1.54 37.41 -5.97
N ILE A 26 -0.45 37.20 -5.24
CA ILE A 26 0.81 37.95 -5.38
C ILE A 26 1.37 37.77 -6.80
N LEU A 27 1.39 36.54 -7.32
CA LEU A 27 1.82 36.23 -8.68
C LEU A 27 0.99 36.99 -9.72
N VAL A 28 -0.34 36.92 -9.58
CA VAL A 28 -1.26 37.61 -10.53
C VAL A 28 -1.07 39.14 -10.48
N ILE A 29 -0.99 39.71 -9.28
CA ILE A 29 -0.76 41.17 -9.12
C ILE A 29 0.57 41.56 -9.75
N HIS A 30 1.65 40.84 -9.48
CA HIS A 30 2.98 41.15 -10.04
C HIS A 30 3.01 40.97 -11.57
N LEU A 31 2.36 39.93 -12.09
CA LEU A 31 2.22 39.69 -13.55
C LEU A 31 1.48 40.86 -14.22
N VAL A 32 0.32 41.25 -13.67
CA VAL A 32 -0.49 42.37 -14.22
C VAL A 32 0.27 43.69 -14.12
N ALA A 33 0.91 43.96 -12.97
CA ALA A 33 1.72 45.17 -12.81
C ALA A 33 2.88 45.20 -13.80
N SER A 34 3.57 44.11 -14.03
CA SER A 34 4.64 43.98 -15.02
C SER A 34 4.14 44.25 -16.43
N TYR A 35 2.98 43.69 -16.80
CA TYR A 35 2.33 43.95 -18.09
C TYR A 35 2.02 45.43 -18.29
N LEU A 36 1.40 46.08 -17.30
CA LEU A 36 1.05 47.50 -17.34
C LEU A 36 2.28 48.42 -17.43
N LEU A 37 3.34 48.09 -16.69
CA LEU A 37 4.60 48.83 -16.72
C LEU A 37 5.27 48.75 -18.11
N PHE A 38 5.28 47.60 -18.76
CA PHE A 38 5.82 47.48 -20.12
C PHE A 38 4.92 48.15 -21.18
N LEU A 39 3.61 48.11 -20.97
CA LEU A 39 2.68 48.87 -21.82
C LEU A 39 2.98 50.36 -21.75
N LEU A 40 3.19 50.92 -20.55
CA LEU A 40 3.59 52.32 -20.34
C LEU A 40 4.98 52.64 -20.91
N ALA A 41 5.89 51.68 -20.94
CA ALA A 41 7.21 51.81 -21.53
C ALA A 41 7.22 51.74 -23.07
N GLY A 42 6.08 51.44 -23.69
CA GLY A 42 5.95 51.34 -25.15
C GLY A 42 6.53 50.06 -25.75
N GLU A 43 6.65 48.96 -24.97
CA GLU A 43 7.18 47.68 -25.42
C GLU A 43 6.12 46.88 -26.22
N ALA A 44 5.69 47.44 -27.36
CA ALA A 44 4.60 46.85 -28.15
C ALA A 44 4.85 45.39 -28.59
N ASP A 45 6.08 45.05 -28.95
CA ASP A 45 6.47 43.70 -29.36
C ASP A 45 6.36 42.68 -28.22
N LEU A 46 6.48 43.14 -26.97
CA LEU A 46 6.45 42.26 -25.78
C LEU A 46 5.03 42.08 -25.22
N VAL A 47 4.21 43.16 -25.28
CA VAL A 47 2.86 43.17 -24.68
C VAL A 47 1.73 43.10 -25.72
N GLY A 48 2.04 43.13 -27.03
CA GLY A 48 1.06 43.08 -28.11
C GLY A 48 0.28 41.75 -28.15
N ASN A 49 0.89 40.66 -27.69
CA ASN A 49 0.27 39.38 -27.52
C ASN A 49 0.37 38.94 -26.04
N PRO A 50 -0.74 38.74 -25.33
CA PRO A 50 -0.71 38.31 -23.92
C PRO A 50 0.00 36.98 -23.70
N VAL A 51 0.00 36.05 -24.67
CA VAL A 51 0.67 34.76 -24.60
C VAL A 51 2.20 34.95 -24.63
N ASP A 52 2.69 35.82 -25.51
CA ASP A 52 4.12 36.12 -25.64
C ASP A 52 4.64 36.82 -24.38
N PHE A 53 3.83 37.71 -23.80
CA PHE A 53 4.16 38.33 -22.52
C PHE A 53 4.21 37.34 -21.38
N LEU A 54 3.23 36.44 -21.26
CA LEU A 54 3.22 35.38 -20.24
C LEU A 54 4.43 34.46 -20.39
N TYR A 55 4.77 34.08 -21.60
CA TYR A 55 5.96 33.29 -21.90
C TYR A 55 7.24 34.04 -21.47
N TYR A 56 7.41 35.28 -21.88
CA TYR A 56 8.53 36.11 -21.44
C TYR A 56 8.64 36.17 -19.91
N TYR A 57 7.52 36.47 -19.25
CA TYR A 57 7.48 36.61 -17.81
C TYR A 57 7.90 35.31 -17.11
N MET A 58 7.36 34.17 -17.54
CA MET A 58 7.68 32.84 -16.97
C MET A 58 9.14 32.48 -17.22
N VAL A 59 9.63 32.63 -18.44
CA VAL A 59 11.02 32.31 -18.80
C VAL A 59 12.01 33.20 -18.02
N THR A 60 11.65 34.48 -17.80
CA THR A 60 12.46 35.42 -17.01
C THR A 60 12.41 35.10 -15.51
N ALA A 61 11.20 34.91 -14.94
CA ALA A 61 11.03 34.62 -13.52
C ALA A 61 11.66 33.27 -13.10
N THR A 62 11.65 32.27 -14.00
CA THR A 62 12.30 30.98 -13.79
C THR A 62 13.80 30.96 -14.07
N THR A 63 14.37 32.12 -14.45
CA THR A 63 15.79 32.33 -14.78
C THR A 63 16.30 31.49 -15.99
N VAL A 64 15.42 31.01 -16.85
CA VAL A 64 15.79 30.27 -18.08
C VAL A 64 16.38 31.26 -19.13
N GLY A 65 15.67 32.37 -19.40
CA GLY A 65 16.16 33.48 -20.18
C GLY A 65 16.62 33.15 -21.60
N TYR A 66 15.74 32.60 -22.45
CA TYR A 66 16.11 32.30 -23.84
C TYR A 66 16.55 33.52 -24.64
N GLY A 67 16.08 34.73 -24.27
CA GLY A 67 16.49 35.98 -24.92
C GLY A 67 15.81 36.26 -26.25
N ASP A 68 14.88 35.44 -26.65
CA ASP A 68 14.06 35.60 -27.87
C ASP A 68 13.04 36.75 -27.75
N LEU A 69 12.49 36.92 -26.55
CA LEU A 69 11.66 38.07 -26.16
C LEU A 69 12.37 38.86 -25.05
N SER A 70 12.54 40.16 -25.26
CA SER A 70 13.18 41.04 -24.27
C SER A 70 12.82 42.51 -24.51
N PRO A 71 12.80 43.37 -23.46
CA PRO A 71 12.52 44.80 -23.61
C PRO A 71 13.61 45.47 -24.44
N LYS A 72 13.19 46.32 -25.39
CA LYS A 72 14.07 47.01 -26.34
C LYS A 72 14.39 48.43 -25.90
N SER A 73 13.42 49.14 -25.28
CA SER A 73 13.60 50.50 -24.82
C SER A 73 14.45 50.60 -23.54
N GLY A 74 15.08 51.75 -23.32
CA GLY A 74 15.84 52.00 -22.09
C GLY A 74 14.97 51.93 -20.83
N LEU A 75 13.72 52.45 -20.90
CA LEU A 75 12.76 52.38 -19.79
C LEU A 75 12.29 50.96 -19.53
N GLY A 76 12.00 50.19 -20.58
CA GLY A 76 11.63 48.80 -20.46
C GLY A 76 12.73 47.94 -19.79
N ARG A 77 13.99 48.16 -20.13
CA ARG A 77 15.14 47.50 -19.48
C ARG A 77 15.27 47.86 -18.00
N ILE A 78 15.04 49.14 -17.64
CA ILE A 78 15.03 49.55 -16.22
C ILE A 78 13.91 48.86 -15.44
N ILE A 79 12.69 48.81 -16.01
CA ILE A 79 11.54 48.11 -15.42
C ILE A 79 11.86 46.61 -15.23
N ALA A 80 12.46 45.99 -16.25
CA ALA A 80 12.88 44.59 -16.15
C ALA A 80 13.83 44.36 -14.96
N VAL A 81 14.89 45.18 -14.86
CA VAL A 81 15.94 45.01 -13.83
C VAL A 81 15.47 45.34 -12.42
N LEU A 82 14.65 46.39 -12.26
CA LEU A 82 14.27 46.89 -10.93
C LEU A 82 12.97 46.28 -10.41
N PHE A 83 12.09 45.79 -11.25
CA PHE A 83 10.77 45.28 -10.87
C PHE A 83 10.58 43.85 -11.28
N VAL A 84 10.64 43.49 -12.56
CA VAL A 84 10.26 42.18 -13.08
C VAL A 84 11.21 41.09 -12.59
N LEU A 85 12.53 41.29 -12.72
CA LEU A 85 13.52 40.29 -12.31
C LEU A 85 13.51 40.06 -10.79
N PRO A 86 13.61 41.07 -9.91
CA PRO A 86 13.61 40.80 -8.47
C PRO A 86 12.30 40.20 -7.97
N GLY A 87 11.16 40.74 -8.45
CA GLY A 87 9.84 40.28 -8.04
C GLY A 87 9.52 38.89 -8.59
N GLY A 88 9.79 38.66 -9.87
CA GLY A 88 9.57 37.35 -10.51
C GLY A 88 10.40 36.23 -9.88
N ILE A 89 11.70 36.46 -9.64
CA ILE A 89 12.59 35.52 -8.99
C ILE A 89 12.14 35.25 -7.54
N ALA A 90 11.76 36.31 -6.80
CA ALA A 90 11.29 36.15 -5.42
C ALA A 90 10.02 35.29 -5.34
N ILE A 91 9.04 35.56 -6.23
CA ILE A 91 7.79 34.81 -6.30
C ILE A 91 8.06 33.33 -6.70
N PHE A 92 8.86 33.13 -7.74
CA PHE A 92 9.23 31.79 -8.19
C PHE A 92 9.91 30.97 -7.07
N THR A 93 10.88 31.60 -6.40
CA THR A 93 11.59 30.95 -5.28
C THR A 93 10.65 30.61 -4.12
N ALA A 94 9.68 31.51 -3.81
CA ALA A 94 8.68 31.27 -2.78
C ALA A 94 7.75 30.09 -3.13
N VAL A 95 7.28 30.02 -4.38
CA VAL A 95 6.44 28.93 -4.90
C VAL A 95 7.21 27.60 -4.85
N LEU A 96 8.45 27.58 -5.33
CA LEU A 96 9.30 26.38 -5.33
C LEU A 96 9.59 25.91 -3.89
N GLY A 97 9.94 26.83 -3.00
CA GLY A 97 10.16 26.52 -1.58
C GLY A 97 8.93 25.95 -0.90
N LYS A 98 7.74 26.53 -1.18
CA LYS A 98 6.46 26.03 -0.68
C LYS A 98 6.13 24.63 -1.20
N LEU A 99 6.38 24.39 -2.48
CA LEU A 99 6.17 23.07 -3.10
C LEU A 99 7.05 22.01 -2.43
N LEU A 100 8.34 22.28 -2.28
CA LEU A 100 9.30 21.37 -1.65
C LEU A 100 8.95 21.09 -0.17
N THR A 101 8.55 22.12 0.58
CA THR A 101 8.13 21.94 1.98
C THR A 101 6.83 21.15 2.10
N THR A 102 5.88 21.37 1.19
CA THR A 102 4.61 20.61 1.16
C THR A 102 4.86 19.14 0.87
N ILE A 103 5.63 18.82 -0.17
CA ILE A 103 6.02 17.44 -0.51
C ILE A 103 6.75 16.80 0.66
N GLY A 104 7.73 17.50 1.24
CA GLY A 104 8.48 16.99 2.39
C GLY A 104 7.63 16.75 3.63
N THR A 105 6.58 17.55 3.83
CA THR A 105 5.64 17.37 4.95
C THR A 105 4.73 16.15 4.73
N ILE A 106 4.19 15.97 3.52
CA ILE A 106 3.40 14.81 3.15
C ILE A 106 4.21 13.53 3.37
N TRP A 107 5.45 13.51 2.89
CA TRP A 107 6.33 12.35 3.02
C TRP A 107 6.66 12.04 4.48
N ARG A 108 7.03 13.08 5.27
CA ARG A 108 7.27 12.94 6.72
C ARG A 108 6.06 12.42 7.46
N ASN A 109 4.86 12.92 7.15
CA ASN A 109 3.63 12.45 7.79
C ASN A 109 3.34 10.98 7.49
N ARG A 110 3.57 10.54 6.23
CA ARG A 110 3.47 9.11 5.89
C ARG A 110 4.48 8.26 6.65
N MET A 111 5.74 8.69 6.70
CA MET A 111 6.78 7.98 7.45
C MET A 111 6.48 7.89 8.97
N ARG A 112 5.85 8.91 9.54
CA ARG A 112 5.45 8.96 10.95
C ARG A 112 4.12 8.28 11.27
N GLY A 113 3.48 7.66 10.29
CA GLY A 113 2.21 6.97 10.46
C GLY A 113 1.00 7.90 10.65
N LEU A 114 1.10 9.15 10.20
CA LEU A 114 0.01 10.13 10.22
C LEU A 114 -0.76 10.16 8.87
N GLY A 115 -0.50 9.19 8.00
CA GLY A 115 -1.21 9.04 6.73
C GLY A 115 -2.67 8.61 6.92
N ASP A 116 -3.44 8.73 5.84
CA ASP A 116 -4.82 8.25 5.73
C ASP A 116 -4.93 7.37 4.49
N TYR A 117 -5.39 6.16 4.68
CA TYR A 117 -5.57 5.12 3.65
C TYR A 117 -7.01 4.58 3.65
N SER A 118 -7.97 5.31 4.24
CA SER A 118 -9.37 4.91 4.40
C SER A 118 -10.06 4.57 3.07
N GLU A 119 -9.63 5.20 1.97
CA GLU A 119 -10.17 4.91 0.64
C GLU A 119 -9.49 3.71 -0.07
N ARG A 120 -8.43 3.15 0.51
CA ARG A 120 -7.75 2.00 -0.07
C ARG A 120 -8.63 0.74 0.03
N ALA A 121 -8.70 -0.02 -1.04
CA ALA A 121 -9.47 -1.25 -1.11
C ALA A 121 -8.60 -2.44 -1.53
N ASN A 122 -9.03 -3.65 -1.19
CA ASN A 122 -8.40 -4.92 -1.56
C ASN A 122 -6.93 -5.07 -1.13
N HIS A 123 -6.55 -4.40 -0.04
CA HIS A 123 -5.20 -4.48 0.55
C HIS A 123 -5.19 -5.38 1.78
N ILE A 124 -4.00 -5.65 2.29
CA ILE A 124 -3.78 -6.40 3.53
C ILE A 124 -3.38 -5.41 4.63
N ILE A 125 -4.00 -5.53 5.81
CA ILE A 125 -3.62 -4.78 7.00
C ILE A 125 -2.85 -5.73 7.93
N VAL A 126 -1.72 -5.25 8.45
CA VAL A 126 -0.93 -5.98 9.45
C VAL A 126 -0.97 -5.19 10.76
N LEU A 127 -1.57 -5.78 11.79
CA LEU A 127 -1.74 -5.21 13.12
C LEU A 127 -0.65 -5.72 14.06
N GLY A 128 0.19 -4.81 14.54
CA GLY A 128 1.27 -5.09 15.47
C GLY A 128 2.64 -5.16 14.82
N TRP A 129 3.63 -4.79 15.62
CA TRP A 129 5.04 -4.83 15.24
C TRP A 129 5.83 -5.71 16.18
N GLN A 130 6.40 -6.76 15.63
CA GLN A 130 7.41 -7.61 16.27
C GLN A 130 8.65 -7.58 15.39
N GLU A 131 9.74 -7.04 15.91
CA GLU A 131 10.98 -6.90 15.16
C GLU A 131 11.45 -8.26 14.60
N GLY A 132 11.82 -8.28 13.34
CA GLY A 132 12.17 -9.50 12.62
C GLY A 132 10.94 -10.24 12.04
N GLN A 133 9.95 -10.55 12.83
CA GLN A 133 8.80 -11.39 12.40
C GLN A 133 7.81 -10.60 11.55
N THR A 134 7.34 -9.43 12.02
CA THR A 134 6.42 -8.59 11.23
C THR A 134 7.12 -8.07 9.97
N TYR A 135 8.41 -7.70 10.08
CA TYR A 135 9.21 -7.30 8.92
C TYR A 135 9.28 -8.42 7.87
N GLN A 136 9.55 -9.66 8.32
CA GLN A 136 9.57 -10.82 7.43
C GLN A 136 8.21 -11.08 6.78
N THR A 137 7.12 -11.00 7.56
CA THR A 137 5.75 -11.14 7.04
C THR A 137 5.46 -10.10 5.95
N LEU A 138 5.76 -8.82 6.20
CA LEU A 138 5.56 -7.75 5.22
C LEU A 138 6.41 -7.95 3.96
N ARG A 139 7.65 -8.41 4.11
CA ARG A 139 8.52 -8.74 2.98
C ARG A 139 7.95 -9.86 2.12
N LEU A 140 7.44 -10.93 2.73
CA LEU A 140 6.82 -12.05 2.03
C LEU A 140 5.54 -11.60 1.31
N LEU A 141 4.66 -10.87 1.99
CA LEU A 141 3.45 -10.31 1.38
C LEU A 141 3.77 -9.42 0.17
N HIS A 142 4.84 -8.64 0.27
CA HIS A 142 5.29 -7.77 -0.83
C HIS A 142 5.86 -8.59 -2.01
N ALA A 143 6.59 -9.66 -1.73
CA ALA A 143 7.17 -10.54 -2.76
C ALA A 143 6.09 -11.31 -3.55
N GLU A 144 4.98 -11.70 -2.89
CA GLU A 144 3.85 -12.37 -3.52
C GLU A 144 2.81 -11.41 -4.13
N ARG A 145 2.98 -10.11 -3.96
CA ARG A 145 2.04 -9.10 -4.41
C ARG A 145 1.90 -9.11 -5.93
N GLN A 146 0.67 -9.19 -6.41
CA GLN A 146 0.38 -9.04 -7.83
C GLN A 146 0.51 -7.58 -8.28
N ALA A 147 0.75 -7.35 -9.57
CA ALA A 147 0.99 -6.01 -10.11
C ALA A 147 -0.12 -4.99 -9.81
N ASN A 148 -1.36 -5.44 -9.71
CA ASN A 148 -2.53 -4.59 -9.43
C ASN A 148 -2.95 -4.58 -7.94
N GLU A 149 -2.25 -5.28 -7.06
CA GLU A 149 -2.57 -5.25 -5.63
C GLU A 149 -1.98 -4.01 -4.97
N PRO A 150 -2.74 -3.32 -4.10
CA PRO A 150 -2.22 -2.21 -3.32
C PRO A 150 -1.16 -2.67 -2.31
N MET A 151 -0.29 -1.74 -1.90
CA MET A 151 0.67 -1.99 -0.82
C MET A 151 -0.07 -2.25 0.49
N SER A 152 0.47 -3.17 1.32
CA SER A 152 -0.06 -3.45 2.65
C SER A 152 0.00 -2.21 3.57
N VAL A 153 -0.81 -2.19 4.62
CA VAL A 153 -0.80 -1.14 5.65
C VAL A 153 -0.41 -1.78 6.99
N LEU A 154 0.69 -1.31 7.56
CA LEU A 154 1.11 -1.66 8.91
C LEU A 154 0.43 -0.72 9.91
N VAL A 155 -0.26 -1.24 10.91
CA VAL A 155 -0.76 -0.50 12.07
C VAL A 155 0.01 -0.95 13.28
N ALA A 156 0.78 -0.05 13.88
CA ALA A 156 1.62 -0.40 15.02
C ALA A 156 1.76 0.75 16.03
N LYS A 157 2.06 0.37 17.27
CA LYS A 157 2.34 1.30 18.38
C LYS A 157 3.85 1.45 18.60
N ASP A 158 4.22 2.49 19.33
CA ASP A 158 5.58 2.73 19.86
C ASP A 158 6.68 2.87 18.80
N LEU A 159 6.32 3.11 17.54
CA LEU A 159 7.28 3.33 16.46
C LEU A 159 7.30 4.81 16.06
N PRO A 160 8.44 5.48 16.10
CA PRO A 160 8.57 6.88 15.69
C PRO A 160 8.40 7.07 14.17
N GLU A 161 8.84 6.08 13.39
CA GLU A 161 8.81 6.06 11.93
C GLU A 161 8.53 4.66 11.40
N ASN A 162 8.15 4.57 10.13
CA ASN A 162 7.87 3.31 9.44
C ASN A 162 9.14 2.46 9.27
N PRO A 163 9.28 1.32 9.96
CA PRO A 163 10.46 0.46 9.87
C PRO A 163 10.49 -0.40 8.59
N ALA A 164 9.38 -0.44 7.85
CA ALA A 164 9.20 -1.29 6.67
C ALA A 164 8.65 -0.51 5.46
N SER A 165 9.12 0.74 5.26
CA SER A 165 8.61 1.67 4.24
C SER A 165 8.68 1.16 2.81
N ASN A 166 9.55 0.20 2.51
CA ASN A 166 9.64 -0.45 1.20
C ASN A 166 8.53 -1.50 0.97
N TYR A 167 7.88 -1.99 2.02
CA TYR A 167 6.95 -3.13 1.99
C TYR A 167 5.53 -2.79 2.42
N ALA A 168 5.36 -1.73 3.22
CA ALA A 168 4.06 -1.30 3.71
C ALA A 168 4.00 0.20 3.95
N ASP A 169 2.81 0.78 3.79
CA ASP A 169 2.48 2.07 4.39
C ASP A 169 2.25 1.89 5.89
N TYR A 170 2.29 2.99 6.66
CA TYR A 170 2.27 2.92 8.11
C TYR A 170 1.20 3.82 8.72
N ILE A 171 0.49 3.28 9.72
CA ILE A 171 -0.40 4.01 10.64
C ILE A 171 0.14 3.85 12.06
N ARG A 172 0.45 4.97 12.67
CA ARG A 172 0.80 5.01 14.08
C ARG A 172 -0.45 5.04 14.94
N THR A 173 -0.44 4.23 16.00
CA THR A 173 -1.48 4.21 17.02
C THR A 173 -0.86 4.09 18.42
N GLU A 174 -1.62 4.37 19.46
CA GLU A 174 -1.21 4.13 20.85
C GLU A 174 -1.54 2.71 21.31
N ARG A 175 -2.51 2.06 20.67
CA ARG A 175 -2.94 0.68 20.95
C ARG A 175 -3.47 0.01 19.68
N LEU A 176 -3.29 -1.29 19.54
CA LEU A 176 -3.74 -2.02 18.34
C LEU A 176 -5.27 -2.08 18.23
N ALA A 177 -5.97 -2.10 19.37
CA ALA A 177 -7.43 -2.05 19.42
C ALA A 177 -7.94 -0.60 19.37
N ASP A 178 -7.58 0.13 18.31
CA ASP A 178 -7.97 1.51 18.05
C ASP A 178 -8.79 1.60 16.77
N ALA A 179 -10.08 1.90 16.93
CA ALA A 179 -11.03 1.99 15.81
C ALA A 179 -10.64 3.09 14.80
N ASP A 180 -10.18 4.25 15.28
CA ASP A 180 -9.80 5.38 14.41
C ASP A 180 -8.57 5.04 13.57
N ALA A 181 -7.59 4.35 14.15
CA ALA A 181 -6.43 3.85 13.42
C ALA A 181 -6.83 2.82 12.35
N LEU A 182 -7.75 1.92 12.66
CA LEU A 182 -8.29 0.94 11.71
C LEU A 182 -9.08 1.61 10.57
N VAL A 183 -9.89 2.62 10.87
CA VAL A 183 -10.60 3.40 9.84
C VAL A 183 -9.60 4.08 8.92
N ARG A 184 -8.59 4.77 9.46
CA ARG A 184 -7.52 5.37 8.66
C ARG A 184 -6.72 4.34 7.84
N ALA A 185 -6.64 3.10 8.31
CA ALA A 185 -6.01 2.00 7.58
C ALA A 185 -6.89 1.43 6.46
N GLY A 186 -8.16 1.86 6.31
CA GLY A 186 -9.09 1.36 5.29
C GLY A 186 -9.67 -0.02 5.62
N VAL A 187 -9.89 -0.31 6.90
CA VAL A 187 -10.28 -1.63 7.42
C VAL A 187 -11.54 -2.20 6.75
N ALA A 188 -12.55 -1.34 6.50
CA ALA A 188 -13.83 -1.77 5.91
C ALA A 188 -13.71 -2.31 4.48
N LYS A 189 -12.65 -1.92 3.76
CA LYS A 189 -12.36 -2.29 2.37
C LYS A 189 -11.16 -3.24 2.26
N ALA A 190 -10.58 -3.67 3.37
CA ALA A 190 -9.45 -4.59 3.41
C ALA A 190 -9.87 -6.00 2.93
N ARG A 191 -8.98 -6.67 2.20
CA ARG A 191 -9.16 -8.08 1.81
C ARG A 191 -8.84 -9.02 2.96
N ALA A 192 -7.76 -8.74 3.67
CA ALA A 192 -7.32 -9.55 4.80
C ALA A 192 -6.67 -8.69 5.89
N ILE A 193 -6.70 -9.20 7.11
CA ILE A 193 -6.09 -8.59 8.28
C ILE A 193 -5.23 -9.65 8.97
N ILE A 194 -3.97 -9.34 9.23
CA ILE A 194 -3.07 -10.17 10.01
C ILE A 194 -2.85 -9.50 11.36
N ALA A 195 -3.24 -10.15 12.45
CA ALA A 195 -3.08 -9.61 13.80
C ALA A 195 -1.98 -10.37 14.56
N ARG A 196 -0.99 -9.62 15.06
CA ARG A 196 0.07 -10.12 15.92
C ARG A 196 0.55 -9.02 16.87
N GLY A 197 -0.05 -8.95 18.05
CA GLY A 197 0.34 -8.02 19.11
C GLY A 197 1.63 -8.44 19.84
N ALA A 198 1.97 -7.69 20.89
CA ALA A 198 3.10 -8.00 21.75
C ALA A 198 2.84 -9.26 22.62
N ASN A 199 1.58 -9.57 22.86
CA ASN A 199 1.09 -10.74 23.57
C ASN A 199 -0.30 -11.14 23.04
N ASP A 200 -0.80 -12.27 23.55
CA ASP A 200 -2.09 -12.83 23.11
C ASP A 200 -3.28 -11.96 23.48
N ASP A 201 -3.24 -11.26 24.61
CA ASP A 201 -4.32 -10.34 25.03
C ASP A 201 -4.44 -9.16 24.06
N GLU A 202 -3.32 -8.59 23.65
CA GLU A 202 -3.29 -7.50 22.69
C GLU A 202 -3.73 -7.97 21.30
N THR A 203 -3.31 -9.17 20.90
CA THR A 203 -3.76 -9.79 19.64
C THR A 203 -5.27 -10.01 19.67
N LEU A 204 -5.80 -10.55 20.75
CA LEU A 204 -7.24 -10.80 20.91
C LEU A 204 -8.03 -9.49 20.85
N ALA A 205 -7.59 -8.47 21.56
CA ALA A 205 -8.23 -7.15 21.52
C ALA A 205 -8.26 -6.54 20.12
N ALA A 206 -7.14 -6.65 19.39
CA ALA A 206 -7.05 -6.19 18.00
C ALA A 206 -7.99 -6.97 17.06
N VAL A 207 -8.09 -8.29 17.23
CA VAL A 207 -9.01 -9.16 16.47
C VAL A 207 -10.46 -8.75 16.70
N LEU A 208 -10.87 -8.52 17.94
CA LEU A 208 -12.26 -8.15 18.27
C LEU A 208 -12.68 -6.85 17.58
N ILE A 209 -11.84 -5.82 17.64
CA ILE A 209 -12.09 -4.54 16.95
C ILE A 209 -12.08 -4.72 15.42
N ALA A 210 -11.17 -5.55 14.90
CA ALA A 210 -11.10 -5.80 13.47
C ALA A 210 -12.35 -6.51 12.94
N GLU A 211 -12.90 -7.51 13.68
CA GLU A 211 -14.15 -8.20 13.30
C GLU A 211 -15.32 -7.23 13.18
N ASP A 212 -15.42 -6.25 14.10
CA ASP A 212 -16.52 -5.28 14.11
C ASP A 212 -16.44 -4.30 12.92
N HIS A 213 -15.23 -3.95 12.48
CA HIS A 213 -15.02 -2.94 11.45
C HIS A 213 -14.74 -3.52 10.05
N ALA A 214 -14.43 -4.81 9.95
CA ALA A 214 -14.10 -5.50 8.70
C ALA A 214 -15.03 -6.71 8.45
N PRO A 215 -16.31 -6.50 8.10
CA PRO A 215 -17.28 -7.59 7.96
C PRO A 215 -16.92 -8.60 6.86
N ASN A 216 -16.15 -8.19 5.87
CA ASN A 216 -15.81 -9.01 4.69
C ASN A 216 -14.34 -9.43 4.63
N ALA A 217 -13.48 -8.93 5.52
CA ALA A 217 -12.07 -9.27 5.50
C ALA A 217 -11.81 -10.67 6.09
N HIS A 218 -10.86 -11.39 5.52
CA HIS A 218 -10.30 -12.60 6.12
C HIS A 218 -9.34 -12.20 7.24
N ILE A 219 -9.61 -12.64 8.48
CA ILE A 219 -8.79 -12.28 9.64
C ILE A 219 -7.94 -13.47 10.05
N VAL A 220 -6.63 -13.28 10.05
CA VAL A 220 -5.64 -14.24 10.51
C VAL A 220 -4.97 -13.67 11.77
N ALA A 221 -4.89 -14.45 12.84
CA ALA A 221 -4.31 -13.99 14.10
C ALA A 221 -3.34 -15.03 14.68
N TYR A 222 -2.15 -14.58 15.07
CA TYR A 222 -1.15 -15.42 15.71
C TYR A 222 -1.27 -15.34 17.23
N PHE A 223 -1.33 -16.50 17.88
CA PHE A 223 -1.30 -16.65 19.33
C PHE A 223 -0.11 -17.51 19.76
N ALA A 224 0.60 -17.08 20.79
CA ALA A 224 1.72 -17.84 21.33
C ALA A 224 1.25 -19.03 22.18
N ASP A 225 0.10 -18.90 22.87
CA ASP A 225 -0.54 -19.97 23.62
C ASP A 225 -1.55 -20.71 22.74
N ASP A 226 -1.30 -22.00 22.52
CA ASP A 226 -2.17 -22.86 21.69
C ASP A 226 -3.60 -23.00 22.25
N ARG A 227 -3.77 -22.91 23.57
CA ARG A 227 -5.12 -22.95 24.18
C ARG A 227 -5.92 -21.72 23.80
N THR A 228 -5.28 -20.57 23.79
CA THR A 228 -5.88 -19.31 23.35
C THR A 228 -6.23 -19.38 21.86
N ALA A 229 -5.32 -19.89 21.02
CA ALA A 229 -5.59 -20.10 19.59
C ALA A 229 -6.80 -21.01 19.36
N GLN A 230 -6.86 -22.15 20.07
CA GLN A 230 -7.97 -23.11 19.98
C GLN A 230 -9.30 -22.50 20.46
N MET A 231 -9.29 -21.74 21.56
CA MET A 231 -10.47 -21.06 22.08
C MET A 231 -11.00 -20.03 21.07
N VAL A 232 -10.13 -19.25 20.46
CA VAL A 232 -10.51 -18.27 19.43
C VAL A 232 -11.10 -18.97 18.21
N LYS A 233 -10.45 -20.02 17.71
CA LYS A 233 -10.92 -20.83 16.58
C LYS A 233 -12.33 -21.40 16.81
N GLN A 234 -12.63 -21.84 18.02
CA GLN A 234 -13.95 -22.40 18.36
C GLN A 234 -15.03 -21.32 18.50
N ARG A 235 -14.70 -20.16 19.08
CA ARG A 235 -15.67 -19.12 19.40
C ARG A 235 -15.80 -18.06 18.32
N ARG A 236 -14.82 -17.95 17.41
CA ARG A 236 -14.73 -16.94 16.35
C ARG A 236 -14.44 -17.61 15.01
N PRO A 237 -15.40 -18.29 14.40
CA PRO A 237 -15.18 -19.09 13.17
C PRO A 237 -14.74 -18.25 11.97
N ARG A 238 -14.89 -16.92 12.01
CA ARG A 238 -14.39 -15.98 10.99
C ARG A 238 -12.90 -15.67 11.13
N VAL A 239 -12.29 -16.05 12.25
CA VAL A 239 -10.88 -15.78 12.55
C VAL A 239 -10.08 -17.05 12.36
N GLU A 240 -9.11 -17.02 11.48
CA GLU A 240 -8.11 -18.07 11.36
C GLU A 240 -7.05 -17.86 12.45
N ALA A 241 -7.22 -18.53 13.58
CA ALA A 241 -6.27 -18.49 14.67
C ALA A 241 -5.12 -19.47 14.40
N VAL A 242 -3.90 -18.95 14.37
CA VAL A 242 -2.65 -19.70 14.14
C VAL A 242 -1.86 -19.76 15.44
N GLY A 243 -1.54 -20.96 15.91
CA GLY A 243 -0.63 -21.19 17.05
C GLY A 243 0.82 -21.41 16.63
N SER A 244 1.67 -21.76 17.60
CA SER A 244 3.03 -22.21 17.31
C SER A 244 2.97 -23.65 16.80
N LEU A 245 3.64 -23.94 15.69
CA LEU A 245 3.80 -25.28 15.14
C LEU A 245 5.19 -25.86 15.41
N ALA A 246 5.97 -25.22 16.29
CA ALA A 246 7.36 -25.60 16.50
C ALA A 246 7.50 -26.98 17.14
N GLU A 247 6.67 -27.29 18.14
CA GLU A 247 6.68 -28.54 18.87
C GLU A 247 6.26 -29.71 17.98
N GLU A 248 5.23 -29.51 17.15
CA GLU A 248 4.78 -30.51 16.19
C GLU A 248 5.85 -30.77 15.12
N LEU A 249 6.48 -29.72 14.61
CA LEU A 249 7.56 -29.84 13.63
C LEU A 249 8.78 -30.56 14.22
N LEU A 250 9.18 -30.24 15.46
CA LEU A 250 10.30 -30.92 16.14
C LEU A 250 9.98 -32.38 16.36
N SER A 251 8.79 -32.69 16.88
CA SER A 251 8.34 -34.07 17.12
C SER A 251 8.28 -34.89 15.83
N ARG A 252 7.74 -34.29 14.77
CA ARG A 252 7.64 -34.92 13.44
C ARG A 252 9.02 -35.16 12.83
N ALA A 253 9.89 -34.12 12.83
CA ALA A 253 11.23 -34.25 12.28
C ALA A 253 12.11 -35.27 12.98
N ALA A 254 11.89 -35.48 14.29
CA ALA A 254 12.59 -36.54 15.04
C ALA A 254 12.17 -37.97 14.64
N ARG A 255 10.91 -38.16 14.21
CA ARG A 255 10.39 -39.45 13.78
C ARG A 255 10.57 -39.73 12.29
N ASP A 256 10.34 -38.70 11.49
CA ASP A 256 10.34 -38.75 10.03
C ASP A 256 11.37 -37.74 9.48
N PRO A 257 12.66 -38.12 9.32
CA PRO A 257 13.72 -37.26 8.85
C PRO A 257 13.37 -36.61 7.49
N GLY A 258 13.53 -35.28 7.41
CA GLY A 258 13.20 -34.49 6.21
C GLY A 258 11.79 -33.92 6.20
N SER A 259 10.91 -34.28 7.13
CA SER A 259 9.54 -33.77 7.18
C SER A 259 9.47 -32.25 7.44
N SER A 260 10.39 -31.70 8.22
CA SER A 260 10.50 -30.25 8.44
C SER A 260 10.87 -29.48 7.18
N GLU A 261 11.73 -30.04 6.32
CA GLU A 261 12.08 -29.48 5.03
C GLU A 261 10.87 -29.42 4.09
N ILE A 262 10.10 -30.52 4.03
CA ILE A 262 8.87 -30.57 3.24
C ILE A 262 7.87 -29.51 3.73
N ALA A 263 7.63 -29.44 5.04
CA ALA A 263 6.74 -28.45 5.63
C ALA A 263 7.18 -27.01 5.33
N ALA A 264 8.48 -26.72 5.45
CA ALA A 264 9.03 -25.43 5.14
C ALA A 264 8.84 -25.06 3.65
N ARG A 265 9.03 -26.01 2.74
CA ARG A 265 8.83 -25.78 1.29
C ARG A 265 7.36 -25.54 0.96
N LEU A 266 6.43 -26.30 1.56
CA LEU A 266 5.00 -26.12 1.31
C LEU A 266 4.48 -24.74 1.76
N LEU A 267 5.14 -24.12 2.76
CA LEU A 267 4.75 -22.80 3.30
C LEU A 267 5.58 -21.66 2.72
N SER A 268 6.67 -21.94 2.00
CA SER A 268 7.58 -20.90 1.51
C SER A 268 7.14 -20.33 0.17
N ALA A 269 6.89 -19.01 0.13
CA ALA A 269 6.68 -18.27 -1.10
C ALA A 269 7.87 -18.30 -2.08
N ALA A 270 9.09 -18.57 -1.58
CA ALA A 270 10.30 -18.67 -2.38
C ALA A 270 10.56 -20.10 -2.91
N SER A 271 9.71 -21.07 -2.55
CA SER A 271 9.81 -22.44 -3.04
C SER A 271 9.34 -22.54 -4.49
N THR A 272 9.97 -23.44 -5.26
CA THR A 272 9.51 -23.78 -6.61
C THR A 272 8.14 -24.45 -6.60
N ASP A 273 7.80 -25.17 -5.51
CA ASP A 273 6.49 -25.79 -5.30
C ASP A 273 6.00 -25.45 -3.91
N THR A 274 4.83 -24.83 -3.81
CA THR A 274 4.20 -24.44 -2.54
C THR A 274 2.71 -24.76 -2.53
N ALA A 275 2.10 -24.66 -1.36
CA ALA A 275 0.67 -24.93 -1.20
C ALA A 275 -0.16 -23.69 -1.58
N PHE A 276 -1.22 -23.92 -2.35
CA PHE A 276 -2.20 -22.91 -2.73
C PHE A 276 -3.63 -23.41 -2.44
N SER A 277 -4.56 -22.45 -2.39
CA SER A 277 -5.99 -22.71 -2.40
C SER A 277 -6.62 -22.31 -3.72
N LEU A 278 -7.65 -23.06 -4.14
CA LEU A 278 -8.39 -22.85 -5.37
C LEU A 278 -9.90 -22.90 -5.05
N PRO A 279 -10.62 -21.77 -5.11
CA PRO A 279 -12.06 -21.78 -4.95
C PRO A 279 -12.72 -22.47 -6.16
N VAL A 280 -13.65 -23.37 -5.88
CA VAL A 280 -14.42 -24.08 -6.89
C VAL A 280 -15.58 -23.20 -7.33
N PRO A 281 -15.73 -22.87 -8.62
CA PRO A 281 -16.83 -22.06 -9.10
C PRO A 281 -18.17 -22.81 -8.92
N PRO A 282 -19.33 -22.13 -9.06
CA PRO A 282 -20.61 -22.82 -9.08
C PRO A 282 -20.64 -23.92 -10.13
N LEU A 283 -20.94 -25.15 -9.68
CA LEU A 283 -21.04 -26.34 -10.54
C LEU A 283 -22.50 -26.73 -10.69
N GLN A 284 -22.90 -27.20 -11.87
CA GLN A 284 -24.25 -27.73 -12.11
C GLN A 284 -24.46 -29.08 -11.42
N THR A 285 -23.44 -29.93 -11.42
CA THR A 285 -23.42 -31.23 -10.76
C THR A 285 -22.12 -31.39 -9.97
N PRO A 286 -22.13 -32.10 -8.82
CA PRO A 286 -20.90 -32.40 -8.11
C PRO A 286 -19.94 -33.21 -8.98
N LEU A 287 -18.65 -32.90 -8.90
CA LEU A 287 -17.58 -33.66 -9.53
C LEU A 287 -17.01 -34.68 -8.54
N LEU A 288 -16.39 -35.75 -9.02
CA LEU A 288 -15.64 -36.67 -8.17
C LEU A 288 -14.24 -36.11 -7.94
N TYR A 289 -13.77 -36.12 -6.68
CA TYR A 289 -12.45 -35.60 -6.31
C TYR A 289 -11.33 -36.27 -7.14
N GLY A 290 -11.39 -37.60 -7.33
CA GLY A 290 -10.41 -38.33 -8.12
C GLY A 290 -10.32 -37.87 -9.59
N ASN A 291 -11.45 -37.57 -10.21
CA ASN A 291 -11.46 -37.06 -11.59
C ASN A 291 -10.81 -35.68 -11.68
N VAL A 292 -11.11 -34.81 -10.69
CA VAL A 292 -10.50 -33.48 -10.60
C VAL A 292 -9.00 -33.59 -10.33
N PHE A 293 -8.60 -34.47 -9.41
CA PHE A 293 -7.19 -34.75 -9.11
C PHE A 293 -6.42 -35.18 -10.36
N LEU A 294 -6.93 -36.17 -11.09
CA LEU A 294 -6.27 -36.68 -12.30
C LEU A 294 -6.21 -35.61 -13.41
N SER A 295 -7.30 -34.87 -13.60
CA SER A 295 -7.35 -33.81 -14.59
C SER A 295 -6.35 -32.69 -14.29
N LEU A 296 -6.33 -32.16 -13.06
CA LEU A 296 -5.40 -31.11 -12.66
C LEU A 296 -3.95 -31.59 -12.72
N LYS A 297 -3.67 -32.86 -12.35
CA LYS A 297 -2.33 -33.42 -12.46
C LYS A 297 -1.85 -33.53 -13.89
N ARG A 298 -2.70 -34.00 -14.81
CA ARG A 298 -2.34 -34.21 -16.22
C ARG A 298 -2.19 -32.91 -16.99
N HIS A 299 -3.11 -31.96 -16.78
CA HIS A 299 -3.18 -30.74 -17.61
C HIS A 299 -2.45 -29.53 -17.05
N HIS A 300 -2.27 -29.49 -15.71
CA HIS A 300 -1.67 -28.34 -15.04
C HIS A 300 -0.44 -28.71 -14.18
N ASN A 301 -0.04 -29.99 -14.12
CA ASN A 301 1.03 -30.49 -13.25
C ASN A 301 0.84 -30.14 -11.75
N VAL A 302 -0.40 -30.15 -11.30
CA VAL A 302 -0.82 -29.79 -9.94
C VAL A 302 -1.12 -31.06 -9.15
N THR A 303 -0.74 -31.09 -7.86
CA THR A 303 -1.07 -32.18 -6.96
C THR A 303 -2.06 -31.69 -5.92
N LEU A 304 -3.32 -32.19 -5.95
CA LEU A 304 -4.29 -31.90 -4.90
C LEU A 304 -3.86 -32.61 -3.59
N VAL A 305 -4.07 -31.93 -2.47
CA VAL A 305 -3.77 -32.47 -1.13
C VAL A 305 -5.01 -32.60 -0.27
N GLY A 306 -6.08 -31.89 -0.59
CA GLY A 306 -7.34 -31.96 0.15
C GLY A 306 -8.36 -30.91 -0.30
N MET A 307 -9.47 -30.85 0.43
CA MET A 307 -10.53 -29.86 0.19
C MET A 307 -11.11 -29.33 1.51
N LEU A 308 -11.64 -28.14 1.47
CA LEU A 308 -12.49 -27.56 2.53
C LEU A 308 -13.95 -27.70 2.09
N SER A 309 -14.69 -28.51 2.81
CA SER A 309 -16.12 -28.75 2.61
C SER A 309 -16.86 -28.54 3.92
N GLN A 310 -17.95 -27.76 3.91
CA GLN A 310 -18.80 -27.52 5.09
C GLN A 310 -18.03 -27.05 6.33
N GLY A 311 -16.98 -26.26 6.15
CA GLY A 311 -16.14 -25.74 7.25
C GLY A 311 -15.13 -26.73 7.83
N MET A 312 -15.01 -27.94 7.25
CA MET A 312 -14.02 -28.95 7.64
C MET A 312 -13.02 -29.16 6.49
N THR A 313 -11.73 -29.15 6.86
CA THR A 313 -10.64 -29.50 5.93
C THR A 313 -10.40 -31.00 5.97
N ASP A 314 -10.54 -31.66 4.83
CA ASP A 314 -10.22 -33.07 4.64
C ASP A 314 -8.96 -33.17 3.77
N LEU A 315 -7.97 -33.93 4.26
CA LEU A 315 -6.73 -34.18 3.53
C LEU A 315 -6.75 -35.61 2.99
N ASN A 316 -6.11 -35.81 1.83
CA ASN A 316 -6.06 -37.12 1.17
C ASN A 316 -7.46 -37.69 0.94
N CYS A 317 -8.35 -36.90 0.39
CA CYS A 317 -9.74 -37.26 0.10
C CYS A 317 -9.81 -38.51 -0.77
N ARG A 318 -10.87 -39.33 -0.58
CA ARG A 318 -11.15 -40.49 -1.43
C ARG A 318 -11.55 -40.03 -2.84
N ASP A 319 -11.27 -40.85 -3.83
CA ASP A 319 -11.57 -40.57 -5.22
C ASP A 319 -13.07 -40.31 -5.47
N GLU A 320 -13.93 -41.03 -4.72
CA GLU A 320 -15.40 -40.92 -4.82
C GLU A 320 -15.96 -39.71 -4.03
N ALA A 321 -15.13 -38.94 -3.32
CA ALA A 321 -15.60 -37.79 -2.55
C ALA A 321 -16.23 -36.75 -3.48
N PRO A 322 -17.46 -36.29 -3.18
CA PRO A 322 -18.12 -35.31 -4.03
C PRO A 322 -17.56 -33.91 -3.80
N LEU A 323 -17.10 -33.24 -4.87
CA LEU A 323 -16.68 -31.85 -4.89
C LEU A 323 -17.82 -30.98 -5.41
N ARG A 324 -18.26 -29.99 -4.63
CA ARG A 324 -19.37 -29.10 -4.95
C ARG A 324 -18.89 -27.69 -5.25
N GLY A 325 -19.69 -26.94 -5.98
CA GLY A 325 -19.46 -25.50 -6.19
C GLY A 325 -19.46 -24.75 -4.84
N GLY A 326 -18.52 -23.78 -4.69
CA GLY A 326 -18.33 -23.01 -3.47
C GLY A 326 -17.37 -23.65 -2.44
N GLU A 327 -16.94 -24.89 -2.65
CA GLU A 327 -15.89 -25.52 -1.86
C GLU A 327 -14.49 -25.01 -2.26
N THR A 328 -13.47 -25.32 -1.46
CA THR A 328 -12.09 -24.90 -1.77
C THR A 328 -11.18 -26.11 -1.85
N LEU A 329 -10.43 -26.23 -2.92
CA LEU A 329 -9.37 -27.23 -3.10
C LEU A 329 -8.04 -26.69 -2.58
N TYR A 330 -7.24 -27.54 -1.95
CA TYR A 330 -5.85 -27.26 -1.61
C TYR A 330 -4.93 -28.08 -2.49
N TYR A 331 -3.88 -27.45 -3.02
CA TYR A 331 -3.00 -28.09 -3.99
C TYR A 331 -1.56 -27.60 -3.87
N ILE A 332 -0.61 -28.39 -4.36
CA ILE A 332 0.81 -28.06 -4.48
C ILE A 332 1.11 -27.80 -5.95
N SER A 333 1.77 -26.67 -6.23
CA SER A 333 2.19 -26.27 -7.58
C SER A 333 3.33 -25.25 -7.52
N GLY A 334 4.03 -25.12 -8.64
CA GLY A 334 5.04 -24.06 -8.84
C GLY A 334 4.44 -22.69 -9.13
N MET A 335 3.16 -22.62 -9.46
CA MET A 335 2.45 -21.35 -9.70
C MET A 335 1.00 -21.43 -9.26
N ARG A 336 0.42 -20.28 -8.92
CA ARG A 336 -1.01 -20.18 -8.61
C ARG A 336 -1.84 -20.37 -9.86
N LEU A 337 -2.82 -21.27 -9.79
CA LEU A 337 -3.80 -21.48 -10.87
C LEU A 337 -4.79 -20.31 -10.94
N ASP A 338 -5.13 -19.93 -12.17
CA ASP A 338 -6.29 -19.06 -12.42
C ASP A 338 -7.56 -19.93 -12.48
N PRO A 339 -8.54 -19.74 -11.57
CA PRO A 339 -9.79 -20.51 -11.58
C PRO A 339 -10.54 -20.43 -12.92
N ALA A 340 -10.41 -19.31 -13.65
CA ALA A 340 -11.06 -19.08 -14.94
C ALA A 340 -10.41 -19.87 -16.09
N ALA A 341 -9.12 -20.23 -15.95
CA ALA A 341 -8.41 -21.02 -16.95
C ALA A 341 -8.69 -22.53 -16.85
N ILE A 342 -9.44 -22.96 -15.83
CA ILE A 342 -9.72 -24.38 -15.59
C ILE A 342 -11.02 -24.79 -16.28
N ALA A 343 -10.95 -25.83 -17.11
CA ALA A 343 -12.10 -26.38 -17.84
C ALA A 343 -12.95 -27.31 -16.96
N TRP A 344 -13.59 -26.78 -15.91
CA TRP A 344 -14.36 -27.54 -14.92
C TRP A 344 -15.42 -28.48 -15.52
N ALA A 345 -16.10 -28.06 -16.57
CA ALA A 345 -17.15 -28.85 -17.22
C ALA A 345 -16.62 -30.17 -17.81
N ARG A 346 -15.34 -30.21 -18.20
CA ARG A 346 -14.73 -31.43 -18.80
C ARG A 346 -14.21 -32.42 -17.77
N MET A 347 -14.14 -32.04 -16.48
CA MET A 347 -13.60 -32.90 -15.43
C MET A 347 -14.57 -34.01 -14.98
N GLY A 348 -15.86 -33.94 -15.37
CA GLY A 348 -16.82 -35.00 -15.12
C GLY A 348 -16.71 -36.18 -16.10
N GLU A 349 -15.99 -36.02 -17.24
CA GLU A 349 -15.91 -37.00 -18.33
C GLU A 349 -14.62 -37.83 -18.32
N VAL A 350 -13.77 -37.69 -17.29
CA VAL A 350 -12.51 -38.45 -17.19
C VAL A 350 -12.84 -39.87 -16.73
N SER A 351 -12.89 -40.79 -17.68
CA SER A 351 -12.88 -42.24 -17.47
C SER A 351 -11.43 -42.78 -17.44
#